data_be9e46c7a024175f680217dd30e3d548
#
_entry.id   be9e46c7a024175f680217dd30e3d548
#
_cell.length_a   1.000
_cell.length_b   1.000
_cell.length_c   1.000
_cell.angle_alpha   90.00
_cell.angle_beta   90.00
_cell.angle_gamma   90.00
#
_symmetry.space_group_name_H-M   'P 1'
#
loop_
_entity.id
_entity.type
_entity.pdbx_description
1 polymer ?
#
loop_
_entity_poly.entity_id
_entity_poly.type
_entity_poly.pdbx_seq_one_letter_code
_entity_poly.pdbx_strand_id
1 'polypeptide(L)'
;MKSKPLLLIFIHCILGVFHISAQEDYNKYYTHVISTEFLSDKRLETQVDIENIDLHFLNAAIFHLTNIERVKVHLPVFGFYNKLYRSASLHSEMMIKHDFFAHLNKKKRQWREPSDRIFYFEDSYHAIAENIVENNLLNHEGSVLRYRTEHTSDGSLIYLDHKGALISYASYLSIVQRLVLQWMNSPPHRANILDERFNLLGCACEVDLEKVPILIRCTQNFAGME
;
A
#
# COMPACT_ATOMS: atom_id res chain seq x y z
N MET A 1 22.48 58.65 14.11
CA MET A 1 21.32 57.80 14.12
C MET A 1 21.22 57.14 12.74
N LYS A 2 21.56 55.86 12.64
CA LYS A 2 21.49 55.11 11.38
C LYS A 2 20.30 54.17 11.49
N SER A 3 19.27 54.37 10.68
CA SER A 3 18.09 53.54 10.55
C SER A 3 18.48 52.24 9.82
N LYS A 4 18.17 51.08 10.43
CA LYS A 4 18.27 49.75 9.77
C LYS A 4 17.02 49.52 8.94
N PRO A 5 17.13 48.96 7.74
CA PRO A 5 15.95 48.58 6.98
C PRO A 5 15.35 47.26 7.51
N LEU A 6 14.05 47.22 7.63
CA LEU A 6 13.21 46.11 8.00
C LEU A 6 13.13 45.15 6.79
N LEU A 7 13.76 43.98 6.91
CA LEU A 7 13.64 42.92 5.88
C LEU A 7 12.34 42.13 6.14
N LEU A 8 11.29 42.42 5.38
CA LEU A 8 10.05 41.64 5.37
C LEU A 8 10.31 40.34 4.59
N ILE A 9 10.38 39.22 5.29
CA ILE A 9 10.45 37.90 4.66
C ILE A 9 9.02 37.47 4.31
N PHE A 10 8.68 37.53 3.01
CA PHE A 10 7.51 36.86 2.47
C PHE A 10 7.80 35.35 2.32
N ILE A 11 7.43 34.57 3.32
CA ILE A 11 7.33 33.11 3.18
C ILE A 11 5.88 32.76 3.46
N HIS A 12 5.04 32.70 2.44
CA HIS A 12 3.79 31.95 2.48
C HIS A 12 3.25 31.74 1.06
N CYS A 13 2.78 30.53 0.80
CA CYS A 13 2.05 30.05 -0.39
C CYS A 13 2.86 29.33 -1.46
N ILE A 14 3.55 28.23 -1.13
CA ILE A 14 3.91 27.23 -2.15
C ILE A 14 3.47 25.81 -1.74
N LEU A 15 3.14 25.56 -0.46
CA LEU A 15 2.81 24.21 0.02
C LEU A 15 1.37 23.72 -0.26
N GLY A 16 0.46 24.61 -0.67
CA GLY A 16 -0.95 24.25 -0.89
C GLY A 16 -1.28 23.72 -2.29
N VAL A 17 -0.48 24.08 -3.30
CA VAL A 17 -0.80 23.78 -4.71
C VAL A 17 -0.34 22.35 -5.09
N PHE A 18 0.74 21.86 -4.50
CA PHE A 18 1.27 20.53 -4.81
C PHE A 18 0.41 19.38 -4.25
N HIS A 19 -0.31 19.58 -3.13
CA HIS A 19 -1.16 18.53 -2.56
C HIS A 19 -2.44 18.30 -3.37
N ILE A 20 -3.00 19.33 -4.01
CA ILE A 20 -4.25 19.22 -4.79
C ILE A 20 -3.98 18.49 -6.11
N SER A 21 -2.87 18.78 -6.79
CA SER A 21 -2.53 18.13 -8.07
C SER A 21 -2.16 16.66 -7.93
N ALA A 22 -1.49 16.26 -6.83
CA ALA A 22 -1.15 14.87 -6.58
C ALA A 22 -2.39 14.02 -6.20
N GLN A 23 -3.37 14.59 -5.52
CA GLN A 23 -4.58 13.88 -5.12
C GLN A 23 -5.54 13.64 -6.29
N GLU A 24 -5.62 14.55 -7.26
CA GLU A 24 -6.42 14.34 -8.47
C GLU A 24 -5.80 13.32 -9.42
N ASP A 25 -4.48 13.20 -9.45
CA ASP A 25 -3.77 12.36 -10.42
C ASP A 25 -3.89 10.86 -10.12
N TYR A 26 -3.85 10.41 -8.85
CA TYR A 26 -3.95 8.98 -8.57
C TYR A 26 -5.39 8.45 -8.58
N ASN A 27 -6.42 9.29 -8.38
CA ASN A 27 -7.82 8.88 -8.47
C ASN A 27 -8.18 8.29 -9.84
N LYS A 28 -7.46 8.66 -10.90
CA LYS A 28 -7.61 8.08 -12.24
C LYS A 28 -7.43 6.56 -12.24
N TYR A 29 -6.60 6.02 -11.34
CA TYR A 29 -6.36 4.59 -11.25
C TYR A 29 -7.57 3.80 -10.72
N TYR A 30 -8.53 4.46 -10.07
CA TYR A 30 -9.71 3.83 -9.48
C TYR A 30 -11.00 4.06 -10.27
N THR A 31 -10.93 4.82 -11.38
CA THR A 31 -12.11 5.13 -12.23
C THR A 31 -12.44 4.03 -13.22
N HIS A 32 -11.59 3.02 -13.38
CA HIS A 32 -11.85 1.87 -14.23
C HIS A 32 -13.02 1.05 -13.68
N VAL A 33 -14.11 1.00 -14.43
CA VAL A 33 -15.31 0.26 -14.07
C VAL A 33 -15.03 -1.25 -14.04
N ILE A 34 -14.10 -1.72 -14.86
CA ILE A 34 -13.72 -3.13 -14.97
C ILE A 34 -12.27 -3.30 -14.51
N SER A 35 -12.10 -3.99 -13.39
CA SER A 35 -10.76 -4.25 -12.81
C SER A 35 -9.79 -4.94 -13.78
N THR A 36 -10.30 -5.70 -14.76
CA THR A 36 -9.48 -6.36 -15.80
C THR A 36 -8.84 -5.37 -16.76
N GLU A 37 -9.47 -4.22 -17.04
CA GLU A 37 -8.89 -3.18 -17.89
C GLU A 37 -7.64 -2.57 -17.24
N PHE A 38 -7.71 -2.22 -15.96
CA PHE A 38 -6.55 -1.75 -15.21
C PHE A 38 -5.43 -2.79 -15.19
N LEU A 39 -5.78 -4.07 -14.97
CA LEU A 39 -4.81 -5.17 -14.89
C LEU A 39 -4.17 -5.52 -16.25
N SER A 40 -4.61 -4.93 -17.35
CA SER A 40 -3.96 -5.03 -18.67
C SER A 40 -2.85 -3.97 -18.90
N ASP A 41 -2.64 -3.05 -17.96
CA ASP A 41 -1.58 -2.04 -18.06
C ASP A 41 -0.19 -2.70 -18.02
N LYS A 42 0.58 -2.51 -19.07
CA LYS A 42 1.92 -3.13 -19.21
C LYS A 42 2.92 -2.72 -18.13
N ARG A 43 2.69 -1.58 -17.46
CA ARG A 43 3.52 -1.16 -16.32
C ARG A 43 3.50 -2.18 -15.19
N LEU A 44 2.42 -2.96 -15.07
CA LEU A 44 2.32 -4.04 -14.07
C LEU A 44 3.38 -5.12 -14.27
N GLU A 45 3.80 -5.37 -15.51
CA GLU A 45 4.84 -6.37 -15.83
C GLU A 45 6.25 -5.84 -15.64
N THR A 46 6.43 -4.51 -15.43
CA THR A 46 7.75 -3.93 -15.22
C THR A 46 8.25 -4.19 -13.79
N GLN A 47 9.53 -4.47 -13.68
CA GLN A 47 10.23 -4.57 -12.41
C GLN A 47 10.10 -3.24 -11.64
N VAL A 48 9.89 -3.31 -10.32
CA VAL A 48 9.86 -2.09 -9.51
C VAL A 48 11.22 -1.43 -9.47
N ASP A 49 11.23 -0.12 -9.67
CA ASP A 49 12.37 0.73 -9.38
C ASP A 49 12.29 1.13 -7.89
N ILE A 50 13.21 0.61 -7.07
CA ILE A 50 13.17 0.83 -5.61
C ILE A 50 13.43 2.28 -5.21
N GLU A 51 14.08 3.07 -6.07
CA GLU A 51 14.33 4.48 -5.83
C GLU A 51 13.10 5.35 -6.18
N ASN A 52 12.21 4.84 -7.04
CA ASN A 52 11.05 5.57 -7.57
C ASN A 52 9.79 4.69 -7.64
N ILE A 53 9.45 3.97 -6.58
CA ILE A 53 8.27 3.11 -6.55
C ILE A 53 7.01 3.96 -6.65
N ASP A 54 6.18 3.71 -7.67
CA ASP A 54 4.82 4.28 -7.75
C ASP A 54 3.88 3.51 -6.81
N LEU A 55 3.85 3.93 -5.53
CA LEU A 55 2.98 3.32 -4.53
C LEU A 55 1.49 3.54 -4.83
N HIS A 56 1.12 4.64 -5.50
CA HIS A 56 -0.28 4.87 -5.88
C HIS A 56 -0.73 3.88 -6.93
N PHE A 57 0.12 3.58 -7.91
CA PHE A 57 -0.14 2.56 -8.91
C PHE A 57 -0.19 1.15 -8.31
N LEU A 58 0.74 0.83 -7.39
CA LEU A 58 0.75 -0.45 -6.66
C LEU A 58 -0.53 -0.65 -5.83
N ASN A 59 -0.94 0.38 -5.10
CA ASN A 59 -2.15 0.37 -4.26
C ASN A 59 -3.41 0.15 -5.10
N ALA A 60 -3.50 0.81 -6.26
CA ALA A 60 -4.59 0.61 -7.20
C ALA A 60 -4.59 -0.83 -7.77
N ALA A 61 -3.42 -1.38 -8.09
CA ALA A 61 -3.32 -2.77 -8.55
C ALA A 61 -3.82 -3.77 -7.50
N ILE A 62 -3.52 -3.54 -6.21
CA ILE A 62 -4.05 -4.35 -5.10
C ILE A 62 -5.59 -4.23 -5.04
N PHE A 63 -6.12 -3.01 -5.13
CA PHE A 63 -7.56 -2.77 -5.14
C PHE A 63 -8.25 -3.54 -6.27
N HIS A 64 -7.75 -3.45 -7.51
CA HIS A 64 -8.33 -4.12 -8.66
C HIS A 64 -8.22 -5.64 -8.57
N LEU A 65 -7.06 -6.18 -8.14
CA LEU A 65 -6.90 -7.62 -7.98
C LEU A 65 -7.79 -8.17 -6.85
N THR A 66 -7.98 -7.41 -5.76
CA THR A 66 -8.94 -7.75 -4.71
C THR A 66 -10.38 -7.85 -5.26
N ASN A 67 -10.77 -6.92 -6.14
CA ASN A 67 -12.05 -6.97 -6.81
C ASN A 67 -12.21 -8.17 -7.75
N ILE A 68 -11.14 -8.62 -8.40
CA ILE A 68 -11.16 -9.86 -9.20
C ILE A 68 -11.48 -11.08 -8.30
N GLU A 69 -10.94 -11.13 -7.07
CA GLU A 69 -11.28 -12.25 -6.15
C GLU A 69 -12.78 -12.28 -5.80
N ARG A 70 -13.41 -11.12 -5.66
CA ARG A 70 -14.87 -11.04 -5.45
C ARG A 70 -15.67 -11.49 -6.67
N VAL A 71 -15.26 -11.04 -7.87
CA VAL A 71 -15.93 -11.44 -9.14
C VAL A 71 -15.88 -12.95 -9.35
N LYS A 72 -14.77 -13.62 -8.99
CA LYS A 72 -14.64 -15.09 -9.09
C LYS A 72 -15.72 -15.86 -8.31
N VAL A 73 -16.29 -15.24 -7.27
CA VAL A 73 -17.35 -15.81 -6.43
C VAL A 73 -18.70 -15.08 -6.59
N HIS A 74 -18.84 -14.32 -7.67
CA HIS A 74 -20.07 -13.59 -8.04
C HIS A 74 -20.51 -12.51 -7.04
N LEU A 75 -19.58 -11.96 -6.25
CA LEU A 75 -19.85 -10.82 -5.36
C LEU A 75 -19.72 -9.50 -6.11
N PRO A 76 -20.47 -8.45 -5.72
CA PRO A 76 -20.28 -7.09 -6.19
C PRO A 76 -18.85 -6.61 -5.89
N VAL A 77 -18.27 -5.85 -6.82
CA VAL A 77 -16.96 -5.20 -6.59
C VAL A 77 -17.06 -4.12 -5.53
N PHE A 78 -15.97 -3.90 -4.81
CA PHE A 78 -15.84 -2.75 -3.92
C PHE A 78 -15.73 -1.45 -4.73
N GLY A 79 -16.40 -0.39 -4.24
CA GLY A 79 -16.07 0.97 -4.61
C GLY A 79 -14.80 1.45 -3.90
N PHE A 80 -13.95 2.19 -4.62
CA PHE A 80 -12.83 2.88 -3.98
C PHE A 80 -13.34 4.00 -3.09
N TYR A 81 -12.81 4.10 -1.86
CA TYR A 81 -13.17 5.17 -0.96
C TYR A 81 -11.93 5.84 -0.34
N ASN A 82 -11.72 7.10 -0.69
CA ASN A 82 -10.51 7.83 -0.33
C ASN A 82 -10.28 7.92 1.18
N LYS A 83 -11.33 8.00 2.00
CA LYS A 83 -11.18 8.06 3.47
C LYS A 83 -10.65 6.74 4.04
N LEU A 84 -11.07 5.59 3.50
CA LEU A 84 -10.50 4.27 3.83
C LEU A 84 -9.06 4.13 3.35
N TYR A 85 -8.76 4.63 2.14
CA TYR A 85 -7.39 4.69 1.62
C TYR A 85 -6.46 5.47 2.55
N ARG A 86 -6.88 6.66 2.99
CA ARG A 86 -6.10 7.50 3.92
C ARG A 86 -5.89 6.80 5.28
N SER A 87 -6.89 6.11 5.79
CA SER A 87 -6.77 5.32 7.02
C SER A 87 -5.79 4.16 6.85
N ALA A 88 -5.85 3.45 5.71
CA ALA A 88 -4.91 2.38 5.38
C ALA A 88 -3.47 2.90 5.23
N SER A 89 -3.29 4.03 4.54
CA SER A 89 -1.98 4.69 4.40
C SER A 89 -1.38 5.07 5.74
N LEU A 90 -2.18 5.71 6.61
CA LEU A 90 -1.76 6.05 7.97
C LEU A 90 -1.24 4.83 8.74
N HIS A 91 -1.93 3.68 8.64
CA HIS A 91 -1.51 2.50 9.37
C HIS A 91 -0.25 1.87 8.78
N SER A 92 -0.16 1.73 7.46
CA SER A 92 1.02 1.21 6.77
C SER A 92 2.26 2.06 7.04
N GLU A 93 2.13 3.40 6.98
CA GLU A 93 3.19 4.34 7.35
C GLU A 93 3.62 4.16 8.82
N MET A 94 2.66 4.02 9.75
CA MET A 94 2.98 3.81 11.17
C MET A 94 3.67 2.47 11.43
N MET A 95 3.27 1.41 10.72
CA MET A 95 3.91 0.10 10.83
C MET A 95 5.39 0.17 10.39
N ILE A 96 5.70 0.88 9.30
CA ILE A 96 7.09 1.11 8.85
C ILE A 96 7.83 2.01 9.83
N LYS A 97 7.32 3.21 10.08
CA LYS A 97 7.99 4.25 10.91
C LYS A 97 8.34 3.79 12.33
N HIS A 98 7.54 2.91 12.90
CA HIS A 98 7.71 2.45 14.29
C HIS A 98 8.12 0.98 14.38
N ASP A 99 8.43 0.37 13.26
CA ASP A 99 8.88 -1.01 13.11
C ASP A 99 8.02 -2.00 13.92
N PHE A 100 6.74 -2.08 13.55
CA PHE A 100 5.82 -3.09 14.09
C PHE A 100 4.91 -3.64 12.99
N PHE A 101 4.42 -4.88 13.18
CA PHE A 101 3.45 -5.52 12.31
C PHE A 101 2.32 -6.08 13.17
N ALA A 102 1.24 -5.32 13.28
CA ALA A 102 0.05 -5.69 14.07
C ALA A 102 -1.13 -4.76 13.75
N HIS A 103 -2.36 -5.24 13.91
CA HIS A 103 -3.57 -4.42 13.85
C HIS A 103 -3.58 -3.32 14.92
N LEU A 104 -3.04 -3.62 16.10
CA LEU A 104 -2.98 -2.68 17.23
C LEU A 104 -1.72 -1.80 17.15
N ASN A 105 -1.90 -0.50 16.99
CA ASN A 105 -0.81 0.46 17.09
C ASN A 105 -0.56 0.84 18.56
N LYS A 106 0.36 0.15 19.23
CA LYS A 106 0.75 0.43 20.61
C LYS A 106 1.60 1.69 20.77
N LYS A 107 2.06 2.31 19.68
CA LYS A 107 2.93 3.51 19.66
C LYS A 107 2.14 4.82 19.68
N LYS A 108 0.88 4.81 19.23
CA LYS A 108 0.01 6.00 19.15
C LYS A 108 -1.40 5.67 19.67
N ARG A 109 -1.71 6.13 20.88
CA ARG A 109 -2.99 5.82 21.55
C ARG A 109 -4.21 6.23 20.73
N GLN A 110 -4.18 7.41 20.09
CA GLN A 110 -5.28 7.94 19.30
C GLN A 110 -5.59 7.14 18.03
N TRP A 111 -4.69 6.23 17.61
CA TRP A 111 -4.81 5.39 16.41
C TRP A 111 -4.50 3.94 16.74
N ARG A 112 -4.88 3.54 17.96
CA ARG A 112 -4.53 2.22 18.48
C ARG A 112 -5.26 1.11 17.75
N GLU A 113 -6.60 1.19 17.73
CA GLU A 113 -7.45 0.20 17.10
C GLU A 113 -7.68 0.53 15.62
N PRO A 114 -8.02 -0.45 14.77
CA PRO A 114 -8.46 -0.18 13.39
C PRO A 114 -9.62 0.82 13.34
N SER A 115 -10.59 0.69 14.25
CA SER A 115 -11.73 1.61 14.37
C SER A 115 -11.31 3.05 14.65
N ASP A 116 -10.32 3.26 15.54
CA ASP A 116 -9.82 4.62 15.83
C ASP A 116 -9.32 5.32 14.58
N ARG A 117 -8.63 4.58 13.69
CA ARG A 117 -8.07 5.09 12.44
C ARG A 117 -9.13 5.31 11.38
N ILE A 118 -10.04 4.35 11.22
CA ILE A 118 -11.10 4.40 10.21
C ILE A 118 -12.09 5.52 10.55
N PHE A 119 -12.58 5.57 11.78
CA PHE A 119 -13.55 6.59 12.22
C PHE A 119 -12.95 8.00 12.37
N TYR A 120 -11.63 8.12 12.44
CA TYR A 120 -10.98 9.43 12.37
C TYR A 120 -11.26 10.16 11.03
N PHE A 121 -11.46 9.41 9.95
CA PHE A 121 -11.70 9.97 8.62
C PHE A 121 -13.18 9.99 8.24
N GLU A 122 -13.99 9.06 8.76
CA GLU A 122 -15.42 8.92 8.47
C GLU A 122 -16.09 8.05 9.53
N ASP A 123 -17.23 8.45 10.05
CA ASP A 123 -17.95 7.78 11.15
C ASP A 123 -19.31 7.17 10.76
N SER A 124 -19.71 7.29 9.50
CA SER A 124 -21.02 6.83 8.99
C SER A 124 -21.06 5.35 8.54
N TYR A 125 -20.02 4.56 8.85
CA TYR A 125 -19.98 3.14 8.50
C TYR A 125 -20.79 2.29 9.48
N HIS A 126 -21.58 1.33 8.96
CA HIS A 126 -22.30 0.34 9.77
C HIS A 126 -21.46 -0.94 10.03
N ALA A 127 -20.43 -1.18 9.24
CA ALA A 127 -19.48 -2.29 9.41
C ALA A 127 -18.10 -1.89 8.93
N ILE A 128 -17.05 -2.36 9.60
CA ILE A 128 -15.66 -2.13 9.22
C ILE A 128 -14.83 -3.39 9.43
N ALA A 129 -13.75 -3.55 8.64
CA ALA A 129 -12.72 -4.55 8.85
C ALA A 129 -11.36 -4.06 8.35
N GLU A 130 -10.30 -4.74 8.80
CA GLU A 130 -8.93 -4.45 8.38
C GLU A 130 -8.18 -5.75 8.07
N ASN A 131 -7.47 -5.77 6.96
CA ASN A 131 -6.43 -6.75 6.64
C ASN A 131 -5.08 -6.05 6.64
N ILE A 132 -4.04 -6.73 7.14
CA ILE A 132 -2.65 -6.29 7.00
C ILE A 132 -1.82 -7.42 6.40
N VAL A 133 -0.76 -7.06 5.68
CA VAL A 133 0.22 -8.01 5.14
C VAL A 133 1.61 -7.41 5.18
N GLU A 134 2.60 -8.27 5.41
CA GLU A 134 4.03 -7.97 5.31
C GLU A 134 4.66 -8.91 4.29
N ASN A 135 5.50 -8.38 3.42
CA ASN A 135 6.26 -9.13 2.42
C ASN A 135 7.53 -8.36 2.05
N ASN A 136 8.30 -8.86 1.08
CA ASN A 136 9.46 -8.18 0.51
C ASN A 136 9.29 -7.92 -0.99
N LEU A 137 10.18 -7.12 -1.58
CA LEU A 137 10.12 -6.75 -2.99
C LEU A 137 10.93 -7.65 -3.93
N LEU A 138 11.58 -8.71 -3.43
CA LEU A 138 12.38 -9.59 -4.26
C LEU A 138 11.51 -10.51 -5.13
N ASN A 139 12.01 -10.85 -6.30
CA ASN A 139 11.36 -11.79 -7.20
C ASN A 139 11.63 -13.22 -6.74
N HIS A 140 10.64 -13.87 -6.16
CA HIS A 140 10.74 -15.26 -5.72
C HIS A 140 9.40 -15.98 -5.82
N GLU A 141 9.45 -17.27 -5.99
CA GLU A 141 8.29 -18.13 -5.92
C GLU A 141 8.20 -18.81 -4.54
N GLY A 142 6.97 -19.02 -4.07
CA GLY A 142 6.70 -19.70 -2.80
C GLY A 142 6.74 -18.79 -1.57
N SER A 143 6.49 -19.41 -0.39
CA SER A 143 6.33 -18.71 0.88
C SER A 143 7.65 -18.47 1.62
N VAL A 144 8.73 -19.12 1.23
CA VAL A 144 10.04 -19.05 1.90
C VAL A 144 11.09 -18.61 0.90
N LEU A 145 11.59 -17.40 1.09
CA LEU A 145 12.74 -16.89 0.35
C LEU A 145 14.03 -17.28 1.08
N ARG A 146 14.90 -18.03 0.39
CA ARG A 146 16.27 -18.29 0.83
C ARG A 146 17.24 -17.53 -0.05
N TYR A 147 18.02 -16.65 0.54
CA TYR A 147 18.97 -15.78 -0.17
C TYR A 147 20.23 -15.58 0.68
N ARG A 148 21.28 -15.15 0.03
CA ARG A 148 22.44 -14.51 0.64
C ARG A 148 22.65 -13.14 0.00
N THR A 149 23.33 -12.25 0.69
CA THR A 149 23.66 -10.92 0.18
C THR A 149 25.14 -10.81 -0.10
N GLU A 150 25.50 -10.08 -1.16
CA GLU A 150 26.86 -9.70 -1.49
C GLU A 150 26.88 -8.22 -1.88
N HIS A 151 28.05 -7.58 -1.72
CA HIS A 151 28.27 -6.24 -2.26
C HIS A 151 29.03 -6.33 -3.57
N THR A 152 28.57 -5.61 -4.56
CA THR A 152 29.27 -5.43 -5.84
C THR A 152 30.46 -4.46 -5.67
N SER A 153 31.30 -4.34 -6.68
CA SER A 153 32.47 -3.46 -6.64
C SER A 153 32.15 -1.97 -6.47
N ASP A 154 30.94 -1.55 -6.87
CA ASP A 154 30.41 -0.19 -6.68
C ASP A 154 29.70 0.02 -5.32
N GLY A 155 29.67 -1.03 -4.48
CA GLY A 155 29.06 -0.99 -3.15
C GLY A 155 27.56 -1.34 -3.13
N SER A 156 26.94 -1.61 -4.27
CA SER A 156 25.52 -1.98 -4.33
C SER A 156 25.27 -3.34 -3.70
N LEU A 157 24.18 -3.46 -2.94
CA LEU A 157 23.75 -4.73 -2.34
C LEU A 157 22.99 -5.56 -3.37
N ILE A 158 23.42 -6.82 -3.56
CA ILE A 158 22.74 -7.78 -4.40
C ILE A 158 22.26 -8.98 -3.59
N TYR A 159 21.24 -9.65 -4.09
CA TYR A 159 20.64 -10.84 -3.50
C TYR A 159 20.91 -12.04 -4.41
N LEU A 160 21.38 -13.13 -3.86
CA LEU A 160 21.70 -14.35 -4.59
C LEU A 160 20.93 -15.53 -4.00
N ASP A 161 20.44 -16.41 -4.85
CA ASP A 161 19.82 -17.65 -4.42
C ASP A 161 20.84 -18.65 -3.90
N HIS A 162 20.37 -19.83 -3.48
CA HIS A 162 21.24 -20.91 -2.97
C HIS A 162 22.21 -21.49 -4.02
N LYS A 163 21.98 -21.22 -5.30
CA LYS A 163 22.85 -21.62 -6.42
C LYS A 163 23.79 -20.50 -6.86
N GLY A 164 23.66 -19.30 -6.28
CA GLY A 164 24.44 -18.13 -6.65
C GLY A 164 23.85 -17.33 -7.82
N ALA A 165 22.62 -17.61 -8.25
CA ALA A 165 21.93 -16.81 -9.25
C ALA A 165 21.38 -15.52 -8.63
N LEU A 166 21.44 -14.42 -9.40
CA LEU A 166 20.92 -13.11 -8.99
C LEU A 166 19.42 -13.18 -8.79
N ILE A 167 18.94 -12.71 -7.64
CA ILE A 167 17.52 -12.46 -7.37
C ILE A 167 17.24 -10.98 -7.62
N SER A 168 16.48 -10.70 -8.65
CA SER A 168 16.05 -9.34 -8.98
C SER A 168 14.89 -8.87 -8.09
N TYR A 169 14.55 -7.59 -8.15
CA TYR A 169 13.26 -7.13 -7.64
C TYR A 169 12.11 -7.67 -8.50
N ALA A 170 10.94 -7.82 -7.91
CA ALA A 170 9.76 -8.32 -8.60
C ALA A 170 9.11 -7.23 -9.46
N SER A 171 8.24 -7.62 -10.39
CA SER A 171 7.35 -6.69 -11.06
C SER A 171 6.21 -6.26 -10.14
N TYR A 172 5.56 -5.14 -10.45
CA TYR A 172 4.36 -4.69 -9.75
C TYR A 172 3.31 -5.80 -9.66
N LEU A 173 3.06 -6.49 -10.78
CA LEU A 173 2.09 -7.59 -10.83
C LEU A 173 2.46 -8.73 -9.88
N SER A 174 3.72 -9.16 -9.89
CA SER A 174 4.19 -10.25 -9.02
C SER A 174 4.05 -9.90 -7.54
N ILE A 175 4.37 -8.65 -7.15
CA ILE A 175 4.19 -8.17 -5.77
C ILE A 175 2.71 -8.22 -5.40
N VAL A 176 1.84 -7.62 -6.21
CA VAL A 176 0.40 -7.54 -5.94
C VAL A 176 -0.25 -8.91 -5.86
N GLN A 177 0.11 -9.83 -6.77
CA GLN A 177 -0.38 -11.21 -6.74
C GLN A 177 0.01 -11.93 -5.45
N ARG A 178 1.25 -11.78 -4.99
CA ARG A 178 1.69 -12.38 -3.71
C ARG A 178 0.93 -11.83 -2.52
N LEU A 179 0.76 -10.50 -2.44
CA LEU A 179 0.06 -9.85 -1.34
C LEU A 179 -1.41 -10.28 -1.26
N VAL A 180 -2.12 -10.25 -2.38
CA VAL A 180 -3.53 -10.65 -2.43
C VAL A 180 -3.67 -12.16 -2.19
N LEU A 181 -2.80 -12.99 -2.75
CA LEU A 181 -2.80 -14.43 -2.51
C LEU A 181 -2.54 -14.76 -1.03
N GLN A 182 -1.65 -14.01 -0.36
CA GLN A 182 -1.37 -14.18 1.06
C GLN A 182 -2.62 -13.90 1.91
N TRP A 183 -3.38 -12.85 1.61
CA TRP A 183 -4.67 -12.58 2.24
C TRP A 183 -5.70 -13.67 1.92
N MET A 184 -5.82 -14.09 0.67
CA MET A 184 -6.78 -15.12 0.26
C MET A 184 -6.48 -16.52 0.85
N ASN A 185 -5.23 -16.82 1.15
CA ASN A 185 -4.83 -18.05 1.83
C ASN A 185 -5.01 -18.01 3.36
N SER A 186 -5.27 -16.84 3.92
CA SER A 186 -5.55 -16.66 5.34
C SER A 186 -7.06 -16.60 5.57
N PRO A 187 -7.69 -17.58 6.27
CA PRO A 187 -9.13 -17.62 6.44
C PRO A 187 -9.77 -16.33 6.97
N PRO A 188 -9.24 -15.64 8.00
CA PRO A 188 -9.83 -14.40 8.49
C PRO A 188 -9.71 -13.25 7.47
N HIS A 189 -8.57 -13.12 6.77
CA HIS A 189 -8.39 -12.07 5.77
C HIS A 189 -9.28 -12.30 4.54
N ARG A 190 -9.37 -13.56 4.09
CA ARG A 190 -10.26 -13.96 3.01
C ARG A 190 -11.72 -13.67 3.36
N ALA A 191 -12.14 -13.92 4.60
CA ALA A 191 -13.49 -13.63 5.04
C ALA A 191 -13.81 -12.14 4.89
N ASN A 192 -12.90 -11.23 5.24
CA ASN A 192 -13.10 -9.80 5.04
C ASN A 192 -13.22 -9.43 3.55
N ILE A 193 -12.40 -10.01 2.67
CA ILE A 193 -12.45 -9.74 1.22
C ILE A 193 -13.77 -10.21 0.63
N LEU A 194 -14.33 -11.33 1.11
CA LEU A 194 -15.54 -11.95 0.57
C LEU A 194 -16.81 -11.63 1.36
N ASP A 195 -16.77 -10.72 2.32
CA ASP A 195 -17.94 -10.32 3.11
C ASP A 195 -18.86 -9.42 2.28
N GLU A 196 -20.13 -9.80 2.20
CA GLU A 196 -21.18 -9.05 1.49
C GLU A 196 -21.59 -7.75 2.18
N ARG A 197 -21.30 -7.63 3.48
CA ARG A 197 -21.59 -6.41 4.24
C ARG A 197 -20.72 -5.23 3.85
N PHE A 198 -19.58 -5.49 3.18
CA PHE A 198 -18.68 -4.45 2.73
C PHE A 198 -18.88 -4.13 1.26
N ASN A 199 -19.02 -2.83 0.96
CA ASN A 199 -19.15 -2.30 -0.41
C ASN A 199 -18.05 -1.28 -0.75
N LEU A 200 -17.22 -0.90 0.23
CA LEU A 200 -16.14 0.07 0.06
C LEU A 200 -14.80 -0.50 0.50
N LEU A 201 -13.73 -0.10 -0.20
CA LEU A 201 -12.36 -0.52 0.07
C LEU A 201 -11.37 0.63 -0.12
N GLY A 202 -10.40 0.72 0.78
CA GLY A 202 -9.18 1.49 0.63
C GLY A 202 -7.96 0.62 0.91
N CYS A 203 -6.99 0.60 -0.02
CA CYS A 203 -5.74 -0.16 0.11
C CYS A 203 -4.55 0.78 0.05
N ALA A 204 -3.60 0.63 0.96
CA ALA A 204 -2.35 1.38 0.90
C ALA A 204 -1.18 0.55 1.43
N CYS A 205 -0.03 0.73 0.80
CA CYS A 205 1.23 0.11 1.18
C CYS A 205 2.27 1.18 1.51
N GLU A 206 3.27 0.77 2.30
CA GLU A 206 4.46 1.55 2.60
C GLU A 206 5.68 0.62 2.56
N VAL A 207 6.85 1.17 2.21
CA VAL A 207 8.07 0.42 1.98
C VAL A 207 9.16 0.87 2.94
N ASP A 208 9.87 -0.08 3.54
CA ASP A 208 11.06 0.15 4.35
C ASP A 208 12.30 -0.19 3.53
N LEU A 209 12.94 0.86 3.00
CA LEU A 209 14.16 0.73 2.20
C LEU A 209 15.41 0.40 3.04
N GLU A 210 15.34 0.54 4.37
CA GLU A 210 16.44 0.23 5.27
C GLU A 210 16.51 -1.26 5.63
N LYS A 211 15.45 -2.01 5.38
CA LYS A 211 15.40 -3.46 5.63
C LYS A 211 16.09 -4.26 4.53
N VAL A 212 16.67 -5.38 4.94
CA VAL A 212 17.31 -6.35 4.03
C VAL A 212 16.64 -7.72 4.24
N PRO A 213 15.82 -8.18 3.28
CA PRO A 213 15.42 -7.51 2.04
C PRO A 213 14.49 -6.33 2.28
N ILE A 214 14.39 -5.43 1.29
CA ILE A 214 13.45 -4.31 1.34
C ILE A 214 12.05 -4.83 1.63
N LEU A 215 11.43 -4.25 2.66
CA LEU A 215 10.18 -4.69 3.23
C LEU A 215 9.02 -3.85 2.70
N ILE A 216 7.87 -4.48 2.48
CA ILE A 216 6.60 -3.81 2.18
C ILE A 216 5.55 -4.23 3.20
N ARG A 217 4.81 -3.26 3.76
CA ARG A 217 3.65 -3.47 4.64
C ARG A 217 2.43 -2.79 4.04
N CYS A 218 1.35 -3.55 3.91
CA CYS A 218 0.13 -3.05 3.30
C CYS A 218 -1.07 -3.26 4.22
N THR A 219 -2.01 -2.33 4.13
CA THR A 219 -3.28 -2.36 4.84
C THR A 219 -4.43 -2.29 3.83
N GLN A 220 -5.46 -3.10 4.03
CA GLN A 220 -6.78 -2.97 3.43
C GLN A 220 -7.77 -2.60 4.51
N ASN A 221 -8.50 -1.50 4.34
CA ASN A 221 -9.63 -1.12 5.18
C ASN A 221 -10.92 -1.28 4.39
N PHE A 222 -11.85 -2.03 4.94
CA PHE A 222 -13.17 -2.33 4.39
C PHE A 222 -14.23 -1.58 5.17
N ALA A 223 -15.29 -1.15 4.47
CA ALA A 223 -16.46 -0.61 5.13
C ALA A 223 -17.74 -0.97 4.40
N GLY A 224 -18.83 -1.09 5.18
CA GLY A 224 -20.20 -1.05 4.69
C GLY A 224 -20.79 0.33 4.91
N MET A 225 -21.39 0.91 3.86
CA MET A 225 -22.10 2.18 3.88
C MET A 225 -23.37 2.03 3.06
N GLU A 226 -24.49 2.66 3.50
CA GLU A 226 -25.75 2.71 2.76
C GLU A 226 -25.70 3.62 1.53
#